data_c6799187372a7d76c32bab7affba92f9
#
_entry.id   c6799187372a7d76c32bab7affba92f9
#
_cell.length_a   1.000
_cell.length_b   1.000
_cell.length_c   1.000
_cell.angle_alpha   90.00
_cell.angle_beta   90.00
_cell.angle_gamma   90.00
#
_symmetry.space_group_name_H-M   'P 1'
#
loop_
_entity.id
_entity.type
_entity.pdbx_description
1 polymer ?
#
loop_
_entity_poly.entity_id
_entity_poly.type
_entity_poly.pdbx_seq_one_letter_code
_entity_poly.pdbx_strand_id
1 'polypeptide(L)'
;TKTFTTTVSITNESAISDMGKYYEVVDGKNTVTFAVSAKRSLIEDLSGSDFKAVADMSLIEDLSRVPIEISALHYTNQISIITRNQYLDVTVGNLQTQSFIIVPRDSGTPASGSVVGSVSVSPNVLKVSGPAEIVSTIDKVTATIDVSNMSMDISDNVIPKLYDSGGAEIDTTNLSMNLSTVTVSAEILNTKEV
;
A
#
# COMPACT_ATOMS: atom_id res chain seq x y z
N THR A 1 37.72 -12.36 7.88
CA THR A 1 36.63 -11.65 7.20
C THR A 1 35.54 -12.64 6.83
N LYS A 2 34.29 -12.26 7.04
CA LYS A 2 33.10 -13.05 6.67
C LYS A 2 32.04 -12.10 6.08
N THR A 3 31.25 -12.61 5.18
CA THR A 3 30.17 -11.85 4.53
C THR A 3 28.85 -12.15 5.23
N PHE A 4 28.07 -11.11 5.46
CA PHE A 4 26.74 -11.18 6.08
C PHE A 4 25.71 -10.51 5.18
N THR A 5 24.46 -10.91 5.32
CA THR A 5 23.31 -10.28 4.66
C THR A 5 22.29 -9.91 5.73
N THR A 6 21.78 -8.70 5.67
CA THR A 6 20.71 -8.24 6.57
C THR A 6 19.66 -7.45 5.79
N THR A 7 18.47 -7.32 6.39
CA THR A 7 17.38 -6.52 5.81
C THR A 7 17.64 -5.04 6.05
N VAL A 8 17.37 -4.23 5.03
CA VAL A 8 17.47 -2.78 5.11
C VAL A 8 16.14 -2.21 5.63
N SER A 9 16.22 -1.47 6.72
CA SER A 9 15.09 -0.70 7.25
C SER A 9 15.05 0.66 6.55
N ILE A 10 13.91 1.02 6.01
CA ILE A 10 13.70 2.30 5.34
C ILE A 10 13.14 3.29 6.37
N THR A 11 13.68 4.50 6.38
CA THR A 11 13.26 5.58 7.29
C THR A 11 13.02 6.87 6.52
N ASN A 12 12.30 7.82 7.14
CA ASN A 12 12.01 9.14 6.56
C ASN A 12 11.31 9.09 5.19
N GLU A 13 10.42 8.10 4.99
CA GLU A 13 9.67 7.92 3.74
C GLU A 13 8.83 9.15 3.37
N SER A 14 8.39 9.92 4.38
CA SER A 14 7.67 11.18 4.17
C SER A 14 8.45 12.20 3.33
N ALA A 15 9.79 12.14 3.33
CA ALA A 15 10.61 13.02 2.51
C ALA A 15 10.31 12.87 1.01
N ILE A 16 9.93 11.68 0.55
CA ILE A 16 9.55 11.41 -0.85
C ILE A 16 8.11 11.88 -1.11
N SER A 17 7.18 11.57 -0.23
CA SER A 17 5.78 11.99 -0.38
C SER A 17 5.62 13.53 -0.28
N ASP A 18 6.44 14.20 0.53
CA ASP A 18 6.47 15.67 0.64
C ASP A 18 6.94 16.35 -0.66
N MET A 19 7.72 15.65 -1.48
CA MET A 19 8.08 16.08 -2.84
C MET A 19 6.97 15.76 -3.89
N GLY A 20 5.82 15.26 -3.48
CA GLY A 20 4.76 14.82 -4.39
C GLY A 20 5.15 13.58 -5.21
N LYS A 21 5.97 12.71 -4.64
CA LYS A 21 6.49 11.51 -5.30
C LYS A 21 6.21 10.26 -4.47
N TYR A 22 6.24 9.10 -5.12
CA TYR A 22 6.30 7.79 -4.50
C TYR A 22 7.59 7.08 -4.90
N TYR A 23 7.95 6.01 -4.23
CA TYR A 23 9.08 5.18 -4.60
C TYR A 23 8.72 3.68 -4.54
N GLU A 24 9.47 2.90 -5.29
CA GLU A 24 9.47 1.44 -5.22
C GLU A 24 10.91 0.95 -5.16
N VAL A 25 11.16 -0.05 -4.30
CA VAL A 25 12.48 -0.70 -4.25
C VAL A 25 12.64 -1.59 -5.46
N VAL A 26 13.72 -1.42 -6.19
CA VAL A 26 14.01 -2.21 -7.40
C VAL A 26 14.05 -3.70 -7.05
N ASP A 27 13.33 -4.51 -7.83
CA ASP A 27 13.18 -5.96 -7.65
C ASP A 27 12.62 -6.39 -6.28
N GLY A 28 12.08 -5.46 -5.47
CA GLY A 28 11.62 -5.72 -4.11
C GLY A 28 12.74 -6.17 -3.15
N LYS A 29 14.00 -5.99 -3.52
CA LYS A 29 15.17 -6.42 -2.74
C LYS A 29 15.57 -5.38 -1.71
N ASN A 30 15.06 -5.51 -0.51
CA ASN A 30 15.44 -4.69 0.64
C ASN A 30 16.50 -5.36 1.52
N THR A 31 17.47 -6.02 0.93
CA THR A 31 18.58 -6.67 1.65
C THR A 31 19.93 -6.14 1.17
N VAL A 32 20.88 -6.08 2.07
CA VAL A 32 22.26 -5.68 1.78
C VAL A 32 23.25 -6.75 2.23
N THR A 33 24.25 -7.01 1.39
CA THR A 33 25.34 -7.93 1.69
C THR A 33 26.64 -7.15 1.89
N PHE A 34 27.32 -7.39 2.99
CA PHE A 34 28.51 -6.64 3.40
C PHE A 34 29.55 -7.56 4.04
N ALA A 35 30.81 -7.14 4.01
CA ALA A 35 31.90 -7.86 4.61
C ALA A 35 32.28 -7.28 5.98
N VAL A 36 32.60 -8.15 6.91
CA VAL A 36 32.98 -7.80 8.28
C VAL A 36 34.32 -8.43 8.62
N SER A 37 35.16 -7.68 9.32
CA SER A 37 36.40 -8.18 9.93
C SER A 37 36.29 -8.15 11.44
N ALA A 38 36.60 -9.27 12.07
CA ALA A 38 36.66 -9.42 13.51
C ALA A 38 37.64 -10.56 13.86
N LYS A 39 37.88 -10.78 15.16
CA LYS A 39 38.60 -11.97 15.64
C LYS A 39 37.83 -13.23 15.23
N ARG A 40 38.55 -14.31 14.92
CA ARG A 40 37.98 -15.55 14.39
C ARG A 40 36.90 -16.14 15.30
N SER A 41 37.17 -16.18 16.62
CA SER A 41 36.19 -16.68 17.60
C SER A 41 34.89 -15.87 17.63
N LEU A 42 34.97 -14.56 17.44
CA LEU A 42 33.77 -13.69 17.42
C LEU A 42 33.01 -13.78 16.11
N ILE A 43 33.72 -13.81 14.96
CA ILE A 43 33.09 -13.77 13.64
C ILE A 43 32.31 -15.06 13.31
N GLU A 44 32.68 -16.18 13.96
CA GLU A 44 31.98 -17.47 13.79
C GLU A 44 30.58 -17.45 14.47
N ASP A 45 30.46 -16.72 15.57
CA ASP A 45 29.21 -16.60 16.34
C ASP A 45 28.25 -15.51 15.80
N LEU A 46 28.73 -14.65 14.89
CA LEU A 46 27.92 -13.58 14.31
C LEU A 46 26.99 -14.07 13.18
N SER A 47 25.83 -13.46 13.14
CA SER A 47 24.80 -13.63 12.10
C SER A 47 24.38 -12.28 11.51
N GLY A 48 23.56 -12.28 10.44
CA GLY A 48 23.03 -11.05 9.85
C GLY A 48 22.17 -10.22 10.81
N SER A 49 21.55 -10.86 11.82
CA SER A 49 20.71 -10.19 12.83
C SER A 49 21.49 -9.39 13.87
N ASP A 50 22.83 -9.55 13.93
CA ASP A 50 23.69 -8.74 14.79
C ASP A 50 24.04 -7.37 14.19
N PHE A 51 23.52 -7.10 12.99
CA PHE A 51 23.73 -5.87 12.24
C PHE A 51 22.41 -5.19 11.92
N LYS A 52 22.44 -3.87 11.89
CA LYS A 52 21.34 -3.02 11.44
C LYS A 52 21.79 -2.29 10.17
N ALA A 53 20.96 -2.34 9.14
CA ALA A 53 21.13 -1.57 7.93
C ALA A 53 19.94 -0.60 7.78
N VAL A 54 20.22 0.67 7.52
CA VAL A 54 19.22 1.73 7.38
C VAL A 54 19.44 2.50 6.09
N ALA A 55 18.39 2.68 5.33
CA ALA A 55 18.32 3.60 4.20
C ALA A 55 17.40 4.76 4.58
N ASP A 56 17.96 5.96 4.67
CA ASP A 56 17.22 7.18 4.99
C ASP A 56 16.79 7.86 3.69
N MET A 57 15.48 7.88 3.42
CA MET A 57 14.92 8.43 2.16
C MET A 57 15.17 9.93 2.01
N SER A 58 15.45 10.66 3.09
CA SER A 58 15.84 12.08 3.01
C SER A 58 17.21 12.29 2.35
N LEU A 59 18.02 11.24 2.26
CA LEU A 59 19.35 11.24 1.66
C LEU A 59 19.38 10.67 0.23
N ILE A 60 18.23 10.54 -0.41
CA ILE A 60 18.12 10.00 -1.77
C ILE A 60 19.00 10.78 -2.76
N GLU A 61 19.80 10.05 -3.54
CA GLU A 61 20.67 10.59 -4.57
C GLU A 61 20.07 10.36 -5.97
N ASP A 62 20.05 11.40 -6.79
CA ASP A 62 19.59 11.34 -8.20
C ASP A 62 18.20 10.69 -8.40
N LEU A 63 17.35 10.69 -7.36
CA LEU A 63 16.03 10.04 -7.34
C LEU A 63 16.05 8.56 -7.75
N SER A 64 17.16 7.87 -7.52
CA SER A 64 17.34 6.48 -7.95
C SER A 64 18.02 5.57 -6.93
N ARG A 65 18.69 6.14 -5.93
CA ARG A 65 19.43 5.35 -4.95
C ARG A 65 19.50 6.07 -3.60
N VAL A 66 19.51 5.28 -2.54
CA VAL A 66 19.60 5.77 -1.16
C VAL A 66 20.80 5.13 -0.49
N PRO A 67 21.72 5.91 0.13
CA PRO A 67 22.84 5.34 0.83
C PRO A 67 22.38 4.47 2.01
N ILE A 68 23.02 3.32 2.18
CA ILE A 68 22.74 2.39 3.27
C ILE A 68 23.81 2.57 4.35
N GLU A 69 23.38 2.93 5.55
CA GLU A 69 24.22 2.93 6.74
C GLU A 69 24.13 1.56 7.44
N ILE A 70 25.27 0.91 7.64
CA ILE A 70 25.35 -0.39 8.31
C ILE A 70 26.09 -0.23 9.63
N SER A 71 25.48 -0.71 10.70
CA SER A 71 26.05 -0.69 12.05
C SER A 71 25.92 -2.04 12.75
N ALA A 72 26.88 -2.34 13.62
CA ALA A 72 26.79 -3.51 14.48
C ALA A 72 25.95 -3.16 15.72
N LEU A 73 25.05 -4.05 16.13
CA LEU A 73 24.22 -3.90 17.33
C LEU A 73 25.01 -4.21 18.60
N HIS A 74 26.00 -5.10 18.48
CA HIS A 74 26.86 -5.56 19.57
C HIS A 74 28.34 -5.55 19.15
N TYR A 75 29.22 -5.55 20.10
CA TYR A 75 30.71 -5.66 19.88
C TYR A 75 31.30 -4.58 18.97
N THR A 76 30.74 -3.38 18.96
CA THR A 76 31.10 -2.27 18.05
C THR A 76 32.57 -1.93 18.00
N ASN A 77 33.31 -2.13 19.12
CA ASN A 77 34.76 -1.88 19.23
C ASN A 77 35.64 -3.07 18.78
N GLN A 78 35.04 -4.23 18.48
CA GLN A 78 35.75 -5.47 18.11
C GLN A 78 35.42 -5.90 16.66
N ILE A 79 34.52 -5.20 16.03
CA ILE A 79 34.03 -5.48 14.67
C ILE A 79 34.37 -4.29 13.78
N SER A 80 34.92 -4.58 12.62
CA SER A 80 35.10 -3.60 11.55
C SER A 80 34.25 -3.99 10.33
N ILE A 81 33.30 -3.14 9.96
CA ILE A 81 32.53 -3.31 8.76
C ILE A 81 33.31 -2.79 7.57
N ILE A 82 33.67 -3.70 6.66
CA ILE A 82 34.45 -3.41 5.45
C ILE A 82 33.45 -3.27 4.29
N THR A 83 32.68 -2.20 4.28
CA THR A 83 31.82 -1.91 3.15
C THR A 83 32.32 -0.71 2.39
N ARG A 84 32.31 -0.83 1.09
CA ARG A 84 32.28 0.36 0.22
C ARG A 84 30.84 0.78 0.10
N ASN A 85 30.61 2.03 -0.26
CA ASN A 85 29.30 2.66 -0.43
C ASN A 85 28.25 1.66 -0.93
N GLN A 86 27.31 1.32 -0.07
CA GLN A 86 26.16 0.48 -0.39
C GLN A 86 24.95 1.36 -0.57
N TYR A 87 24.14 1.03 -1.55
CA TYR A 87 22.95 1.78 -1.89
C TYR A 87 21.74 0.85 -2.01
N LEU A 88 20.60 1.36 -1.64
CA LEU A 88 19.30 0.80 -1.97
C LEU A 88 18.84 1.45 -3.26
N ASP A 89 18.69 0.66 -4.31
CA ASP A 89 18.19 1.15 -5.59
C ASP A 89 16.67 1.27 -5.54
N VAL A 90 16.18 2.43 -5.95
CA VAL A 90 14.75 2.75 -5.95
C VAL A 90 14.34 3.35 -7.28
N THR A 91 13.09 3.14 -7.66
CA THR A 91 12.44 3.86 -8.75
C THR A 91 11.50 4.89 -8.14
N VAL A 92 11.59 6.14 -8.56
CA VAL A 92 10.76 7.23 -8.06
C VAL A 92 9.82 7.71 -9.14
N GLY A 93 8.53 7.81 -8.82
CA GLY A 93 7.49 8.29 -9.72
C GLY A 93 6.71 9.47 -9.11
N ASN A 94 5.80 10.03 -9.90
CA ASN A 94 4.94 11.11 -9.44
C ASN A 94 3.74 10.55 -8.68
N LEU A 95 3.46 11.16 -7.53
CA LEU A 95 2.28 10.90 -6.73
C LEU A 95 1.13 11.80 -7.21
N GLN A 96 -0.05 11.24 -7.39
CA GLN A 96 -1.27 11.97 -7.68
C GLN A 96 -2.32 11.68 -6.63
N THR A 97 -3.08 12.69 -6.25
CA THR A 97 -4.24 12.56 -5.38
C THR A 97 -5.48 13.08 -6.10
N GLN A 98 -6.54 12.29 -6.14
CA GLN A 98 -7.79 12.65 -6.78
C GLN A 98 -8.98 12.18 -5.96
N SER A 99 -10.07 12.94 -6.01
CA SER A 99 -11.33 12.59 -5.36
C SER A 99 -12.33 12.07 -6.37
N PHE A 100 -13.01 10.97 -6.03
CA PHE A 100 -14.00 10.31 -6.87
C PHE A 100 -15.33 10.22 -6.14
N ILE A 101 -16.42 10.38 -6.88
CA ILE A 101 -17.76 10.11 -6.37
C ILE A 101 -17.97 8.59 -6.36
N ILE A 102 -18.45 8.07 -5.24
CA ILE A 102 -18.78 6.66 -5.10
C ILE A 102 -20.20 6.44 -5.60
N VAL A 103 -20.34 5.54 -6.57
CA VAL A 103 -21.63 5.14 -7.12
C VAL A 103 -22.15 3.92 -6.34
N PRO A 104 -23.26 4.06 -5.59
CA PRO A 104 -23.85 2.92 -4.90
C PRO A 104 -24.49 1.96 -5.91
N ARG A 105 -24.39 0.66 -5.65
CA ARG A 105 -25.01 -0.40 -6.44
C ARG A 105 -25.55 -1.48 -5.53
N ASP A 106 -26.52 -2.20 -6.03
CA ASP A 106 -27.04 -3.44 -5.44
C ASP A 106 -26.62 -4.65 -6.27
N SER A 107 -26.60 -5.79 -5.62
CA SER A 107 -26.38 -7.11 -6.23
C SER A 107 -27.31 -8.14 -5.61
N GLY A 108 -27.54 -9.22 -6.32
CA GLY A 108 -28.45 -10.28 -5.89
C GLY A 108 -29.91 -9.97 -6.22
N THR A 109 -30.81 -10.82 -5.69
CA THR A 109 -32.26 -10.70 -5.90
C THR A 109 -32.96 -10.61 -4.56
N PRO A 110 -33.79 -9.58 -4.31
CA PRO A 110 -34.59 -9.48 -3.08
C PRO A 110 -35.52 -10.67 -2.90
N ALA A 111 -36.10 -10.81 -1.73
CA ALA A 111 -37.08 -11.83 -1.43
C ALA A 111 -38.31 -11.73 -2.37
N SER A 112 -38.98 -12.85 -2.58
CA SER A 112 -40.20 -12.89 -3.43
C SER A 112 -41.21 -11.87 -2.92
N GLY A 113 -41.75 -11.07 -3.83
CA GLY A 113 -42.68 -9.97 -3.50
C GLY A 113 -42.00 -8.68 -3.02
N SER A 114 -40.69 -8.58 -3.16
CA SER A 114 -39.92 -7.39 -2.83
C SER A 114 -39.10 -6.91 -4.03
N VAL A 115 -38.83 -5.61 -4.10
CA VAL A 115 -38.00 -4.97 -5.12
C VAL A 115 -37.07 -3.95 -4.46
N VAL A 116 -35.92 -3.73 -5.07
CA VAL A 116 -34.99 -2.67 -4.63
C VAL A 116 -35.56 -1.32 -5.04
N GLY A 117 -35.69 -0.41 -4.08
CA GLY A 117 -36.02 0.98 -4.31
C GLY A 117 -34.77 1.83 -4.54
N SER A 118 -34.52 2.80 -3.66
CA SER A 118 -33.32 3.65 -3.72
C SER A 118 -32.13 2.98 -3.07
N VAL A 119 -30.93 3.20 -3.64
CA VAL A 119 -29.66 2.79 -3.05
C VAL A 119 -28.81 4.04 -2.83
N SER A 120 -28.25 4.18 -1.63
CA SER A 120 -27.43 5.33 -1.24
C SER A 120 -26.12 4.89 -0.60
N VAL A 121 -25.13 5.77 -0.58
CA VAL A 121 -23.81 5.55 0.02
C VAL A 121 -23.40 6.75 0.87
N SER A 122 -22.79 6.49 2.00
CA SER A 122 -22.26 7.52 2.89
C SER A 122 -20.94 7.04 3.56
N PRO A 123 -19.87 7.84 3.51
CA PRO A 123 -19.65 9.02 2.65
C PRO A 123 -19.69 8.66 1.16
N ASN A 124 -20.01 9.64 0.31
CA ASN A 124 -20.13 9.42 -1.14
C ASN A 124 -18.91 9.91 -1.95
N VAL A 125 -17.84 10.33 -1.28
CA VAL A 125 -16.60 10.78 -1.91
C VAL A 125 -15.42 9.97 -1.35
N LEU A 126 -14.64 9.40 -2.24
CA LEU A 126 -13.40 8.69 -1.94
C LEU A 126 -12.22 9.48 -2.47
N LYS A 127 -11.25 9.77 -1.60
CA LYS A 127 -9.99 10.38 -1.98
C LYS A 127 -8.94 9.28 -2.14
N VAL A 128 -8.38 9.19 -3.34
CA VAL A 128 -7.38 8.19 -3.73
C VAL A 128 -6.05 8.87 -4.02
N SER A 129 -4.97 8.36 -3.45
CA SER A 129 -3.61 8.84 -3.64
C SER A 129 -2.71 7.68 -4.03
N GLY A 130 -1.84 7.87 -5.00
CA GLY A 130 -0.91 6.84 -5.44
C GLY A 130 -0.15 7.22 -6.69
N PRO A 131 0.50 6.27 -7.36
CA PRO A 131 1.18 6.50 -8.62
C PRO A 131 0.27 7.19 -9.64
N ALA A 132 0.75 8.29 -10.21
CA ALA A 132 -0.04 9.09 -11.16
C ALA A 132 -0.54 8.26 -12.34
N GLU A 133 0.27 7.30 -12.79
CA GLU A 133 -0.07 6.37 -13.87
C GLU A 133 -1.31 5.53 -13.53
N ILE A 134 -1.45 5.07 -12.29
CA ILE A 134 -2.59 4.27 -11.84
C ILE A 134 -3.79 5.17 -11.54
N VAL A 135 -3.60 6.25 -10.78
CA VAL A 135 -4.70 7.16 -10.39
C VAL A 135 -5.39 7.77 -11.61
N SER A 136 -4.63 8.08 -12.66
CA SER A 136 -5.18 8.64 -13.90
C SER A 136 -6.02 7.64 -14.71
N THR A 137 -5.92 6.34 -14.47
CA THR A 137 -6.73 5.32 -15.14
C THR A 137 -8.07 5.07 -14.46
N ILE A 138 -8.27 5.57 -13.23
CA ILE A 138 -9.50 5.39 -12.48
C ILE A 138 -10.62 6.20 -13.15
N ASP A 139 -11.64 5.51 -13.65
CA ASP A 139 -12.81 6.12 -14.27
C ASP A 139 -14.01 6.11 -13.33
N LYS A 140 -14.18 5.03 -12.55
CA LYS A 140 -15.34 4.82 -11.73
C LYS A 140 -15.03 4.14 -10.40
N VAL A 141 -15.70 4.61 -9.34
CA VAL A 141 -15.68 3.99 -8.02
C VAL A 141 -17.10 3.53 -7.66
N THR A 142 -17.26 2.28 -7.27
CA THR A 142 -18.55 1.71 -6.87
C THR A 142 -18.49 1.10 -5.48
N ALA A 143 -19.63 1.12 -4.80
CA ALA A 143 -19.84 0.39 -3.56
C ALA A 143 -21.12 -0.44 -3.72
N THR A 144 -20.99 -1.76 -3.63
CA THR A 144 -22.08 -2.69 -3.94
C THR A 144 -22.55 -3.39 -2.66
N ILE A 145 -23.87 -3.32 -2.40
CA ILE A 145 -24.53 -4.04 -1.31
C ILE A 145 -25.26 -5.28 -1.84
N ASP A 146 -25.16 -6.39 -1.12
CA ASP A 146 -25.89 -7.60 -1.46
C ASP A 146 -27.30 -7.57 -0.82
N VAL A 147 -28.33 -7.57 -1.66
CA VAL A 147 -29.74 -7.55 -1.26
C VAL A 147 -30.40 -8.91 -1.41
N SER A 148 -29.65 -9.99 -1.58
CA SER A 148 -30.18 -11.34 -1.79
C SER A 148 -31.08 -11.76 -0.63
N ASN A 149 -32.32 -12.17 -0.98
CA ASN A 149 -33.37 -12.62 -0.05
C ASN A 149 -33.80 -11.57 1.00
N MET A 150 -33.52 -10.30 0.79
CA MET A 150 -33.93 -9.24 1.69
C MET A 150 -35.39 -8.82 1.41
N SER A 151 -36.15 -8.67 2.50
CA SER A 151 -37.54 -8.22 2.47
C SER A 151 -37.78 -6.89 3.23
N MET A 152 -36.71 -6.34 3.79
CA MET A 152 -36.67 -5.08 4.54
C MET A 152 -35.42 -4.31 4.15
N ASP A 153 -35.43 -3.01 4.42
CA ASP A 153 -34.30 -2.12 4.20
C ASP A 153 -33.02 -2.70 4.84
N ILE A 154 -31.91 -2.58 4.15
CA ILE A 154 -30.62 -3.05 4.58
C ILE A 154 -29.56 -1.95 4.50
N SER A 155 -28.68 -1.93 5.47
CA SER A 155 -27.47 -1.09 5.48
C SER A 155 -26.27 -1.95 5.86
N ASP A 156 -25.19 -1.84 5.09
CA ASP A 156 -23.97 -2.59 5.36
C ASP A 156 -22.72 -1.76 5.01
N ASN A 157 -21.61 -2.10 5.66
CA ASN A 157 -20.32 -1.51 5.36
C ASN A 157 -19.61 -2.34 4.28
N VAL A 158 -19.36 -1.70 3.14
CA VAL A 158 -18.75 -2.34 1.98
C VAL A 158 -17.43 -1.66 1.61
N ILE A 159 -16.53 -2.42 1.01
CA ILE A 159 -15.26 -1.90 0.48
C ILE A 159 -15.54 -1.30 -0.90
N PRO A 160 -15.23 -0.02 -1.13
CA PRO A 160 -15.38 0.57 -2.46
C PRO A 160 -14.38 -0.06 -3.44
N LYS A 161 -14.83 -0.28 -4.67
CA LYS A 161 -14.03 -0.84 -5.77
C LYS A 161 -13.81 0.18 -6.86
N LEU A 162 -12.61 0.19 -7.40
CA LEU A 162 -12.17 1.11 -8.44
C LEU A 162 -12.10 0.38 -9.77
N TYR A 163 -12.57 1.04 -10.84
CA TYR A 163 -12.59 0.49 -12.19
C TYR A 163 -12.01 1.49 -13.18
N ASP A 164 -11.34 0.97 -14.21
CA ASP A 164 -10.89 1.74 -15.35
C ASP A 164 -12.04 1.99 -16.36
N SER A 165 -11.74 2.74 -17.42
CA SER A 165 -12.71 3.04 -18.50
C SER A 165 -13.14 1.80 -19.29
N GLY A 166 -12.38 0.71 -19.23
CA GLY A 166 -12.71 -0.58 -19.84
C GLY A 166 -13.58 -1.47 -18.94
N GLY A 167 -13.81 -1.06 -17.69
CA GLY A 167 -14.59 -1.82 -16.70
C GLY A 167 -13.77 -2.88 -15.96
N ALA A 168 -12.44 -2.89 -16.08
CA ALA A 168 -11.56 -3.76 -15.31
C ALA A 168 -11.32 -3.18 -13.91
N GLU A 169 -11.33 -4.05 -12.89
CA GLU A 169 -11.04 -3.67 -11.51
C GLU A 169 -9.56 -3.31 -11.35
N ILE A 170 -9.27 -2.17 -10.73
CA ILE A 170 -7.92 -1.68 -10.50
C ILE A 170 -7.40 -2.24 -9.20
N ASP A 171 -6.17 -2.77 -9.20
CA ASP A 171 -5.47 -3.20 -7.99
C ASP A 171 -5.14 -2.00 -7.11
N THR A 172 -5.58 -2.06 -5.85
CA THR A 172 -5.42 -1.00 -4.86
C THR A 172 -4.19 -1.16 -3.97
N THR A 173 -3.35 -2.17 -4.21
CA THR A 173 -2.18 -2.48 -3.37
C THR A 173 -1.24 -1.29 -3.20
N ASN A 174 -1.01 -0.52 -4.28
CA ASN A 174 -0.14 0.66 -4.29
C ASN A 174 -0.92 1.98 -4.17
N LEU A 175 -2.19 1.93 -3.80
CA LEU A 175 -3.04 3.08 -3.61
C LEU A 175 -3.34 3.31 -2.13
N SER A 176 -3.39 4.57 -1.73
CA SER A 176 -3.87 4.99 -0.41
C SER A 176 -5.24 5.62 -0.56
N MET A 177 -6.19 5.17 0.24
CA MET A 177 -7.55 5.68 0.27
C MET A 177 -7.86 6.26 1.65
N ASN A 178 -8.57 7.38 1.70
CA ASN A 178 -8.96 8.01 2.96
C ASN A 178 -10.05 7.23 3.71
N LEU A 179 -10.74 6.29 3.05
CA LEU A 179 -11.78 5.43 3.60
C LEU A 179 -11.50 3.98 3.22
N SER A 180 -11.51 3.08 4.19
CA SER A 180 -11.39 1.64 3.96
C SER A 180 -12.74 1.00 3.63
N THR A 181 -13.82 1.51 4.21
CA THR A 181 -15.21 1.07 3.99
C THR A 181 -16.15 2.27 3.92
N VAL A 182 -17.27 2.08 3.27
CA VAL A 182 -18.39 3.03 3.21
C VAL A 182 -19.68 2.31 3.51
N THR A 183 -20.65 3.02 4.08
CA THR A 183 -21.96 2.46 4.38
C THR A 183 -22.87 2.61 3.15
N VAL A 184 -23.36 1.49 2.62
CA VAL A 184 -24.36 1.47 1.55
C VAL A 184 -25.69 1.04 2.16
N SER A 185 -26.74 1.77 1.83
CA SER A 185 -28.11 1.50 2.26
C SER A 185 -29.00 1.25 1.06
N ALA A 186 -29.78 0.18 1.09
CA ALA A 186 -30.77 -0.15 0.07
C ALA A 186 -32.17 -0.19 0.70
N GLU A 187 -33.09 0.55 0.10
CA GLU A 187 -34.50 0.50 0.42
C GLU A 187 -35.15 -0.70 -0.26
N ILE A 188 -35.89 -1.51 0.48
CA ILE A 188 -36.59 -2.68 -0.05
C ILE A 188 -38.10 -2.44 0.03
N LEU A 189 -38.73 -2.32 -1.13
CA LEU A 189 -40.16 -2.09 -1.27
C LEU A 189 -40.89 -3.41 -1.47
N ASN A 190 -42.01 -3.57 -0.77
CA ASN A 190 -42.89 -4.70 -1.00
C ASN A 190 -43.81 -4.43 -2.19
N THR A 191 -43.84 -5.36 -3.15
CA THR A 191 -44.78 -5.31 -4.25
C THR A 191 -46.16 -5.81 -3.79
N LYS A 192 -47.18 -4.99 -3.93
CA LYS A 192 -48.55 -5.43 -3.71
C LYS A 192 -49.07 -6.04 -5.00
N GLU A 193 -49.42 -7.30 -4.99
CA GLU A 193 -50.22 -7.88 -6.08
C GLU A 193 -51.57 -7.18 -6.11
N VAL A 194 -51.95 -6.64 -7.29
CA VAL A 194 -53.23 -6.03 -7.54
C VAL A 194 -54.14 -7.08 -8.20
#